data_079c658df5d7cf459ae34b713b864401
#
_entry.id   079c658df5d7cf459ae34b713b864401
#
_cell.length_a   1.000
_cell.length_b   1.000
_cell.length_c   1.000
_cell.angle_alpha   90.00
_cell.angle_beta   90.00
_cell.angle_gamma   90.00
#
_symmetry.space_group_name_H-M   'P 1'
#
loop_
_entity.id
_entity.type
_entity.pdbx_description
1 polymer ?
#
loop_
_entity_poly.entity_id
_entity_poly.type
_entity_poly.pdbx_seq_one_letter_code
_entity_poly.pdbx_strand_id
1 'polypeptide(L)'
;ERGLDRDELDRLPRWKSQILLKNARFYEEHKAIIDAWRKAHRDFLTFPASRRKLEWQAQDTASLWDTVMHFRPSGIRAKAPTYLPALVAITQTSIYGPRRRRITPHEAARLQGLSRSFTFDSQRDAASYKQVGNGVAVGAAWHVFRTHVARDRADLPPALVKSVLLSGDNPTHDSVILDITEPSPTHQPETARSA
;
A
#
# COMPACT_ATOMS: atom_id res chain seq x y z
N GLU A 1 -16.59 27.35 -13.29
CA GLU A 1 -16.62 27.13 -11.85
C GLU A 1 -18.09 27.01 -11.41
N ARG A 2 -18.64 25.79 -11.34
CA ARG A 2 -19.96 25.61 -10.70
C ARG A 2 -19.70 25.57 -9.20
N GLY A 3 -20.14 26.61 -8.49
CA GLY A 3 -20.24 26.56 -7.05
C GLY A 3 -21.09 25.36 -6.64
N LEU A 4 -20.87 24.85 -5.43
CA LEU A 4 -21.71 23.77 -4.87
C LEU A 4 -23.12 24.32 -4.71
N ASP A 5 -24.06 23.78 -5.50
CA ASP A 5 -25.47 24.11 -5.39
C ASP A 5 -26.06 23.48 -4.13
N ARG A 6 -26.77 24.28 -3.31
CA ARG A 6 -27.41 23.80 -2.08
C ARG A 6 -28.44 22.72 -2.35
N ASP A 7 -29.22 22.87 -3.40
CA ASP A 7 -30.24 21.88 -3.77
C ASP A 7 -29.63 20.55 -4.21
N GLU A 8 -28.45 20.59 -4.86
CA GLU A 8 -27.70 19.38 -5.18
C GLU A 8 -27.13 18.71 -3.92
N LEU A 9 -26.63 19.51 -2.96
CA LEU A 9 -26.07 18.99 -1.71
C LEU A 9 -27.13 18.33 -0.84
N ASP A 10 -28.33 18.87 -0.78
CA ASP A 10 -29.43 18.36 0.04
C ASP A 10 -29.99 17.02 -0.50
N ARG A 11 -29.80 16.76 -1.79
CA ARG A 11 -30.16 15.46 -2.42
C ARG A 11 -29.10 14.36 -2.18
N LEU A 12 -27.93 14.73 -1.67
CA LEU A 12 -26.88 13.75 -1.44
C LEU A 12 -26.98 13.15 -0.03
N PRO A 13 -26.51 11.90 0.15
CA PRO A 13 -26.31 11.35 1.48
C PRO A 13 -25.43 12.27 2.34
N ARG A 14 -25.78 12.46 3.60
CA ARG A 14 -25.13 13.40 4.54
C ARG A 14 -23.59 13.28 4.55
N TRP A 15 -23.07 12.05 4.53
CA TRP A 15 -21.62 11.83 4.50
C TRP A 15 -20.96 12.39 3.23
N LYS A 16 -21.67 12.35 2.10
CA LYS A 16 -21.15 12.82 0.81
C LYS A 16 -21.17 14.35 0.73
N SER A 17 -22.25 14.98 1.16
CA SER A 17 -22.35 16.45 1.22
C SER A 17 -21.31 17.02 2.17
N GLN A 18 -21.06 16.39 3.32
CA GLN A 18 -20.01 16.81 4.26
C GLN A 18 -18.61 16.76 3.64
N ILE A 19 -18.29 15.69 2.87
CA ILE A 19 -17.00 15.61 2.18
C ILE A 19 -16.85 16.72 1.14
N LEU A 20 -17.90 17.00 0.36
CA LEU A 20 -17.86 18.05 -0.65
C LEU A 20 -17.69 19.43 -0.03
N LEU A 21 -18.43 19.74 1.04
CA LEU A 21 -18.29 20.99 1.78
C LEU A 21 -16.91 21.17 2.40
N LYS A 22 -16.34 20.11 3.00
CA LYS A 22 -14.98 20.12 3.54
C LYS A 22 -13.94 20.40 2.43
N ASN A 23 -14.09 19.78 1.28
CA ASN A 23 -13.18 19.99 0.15
C ASN A 23 -13.30 21.39 -0.43
N ALA A 24 -14.51 21.92 -0.55
CA ALA A 24 -14.73 23.28 -1.01
C ALA A 24 -14.11 24.31 -0.06
N ARG A 25 -14.31 24.14 1.24
CA ARG A 25 -13.69 25.00 2.26
C ARG A 25 -12.17 24.96 2.17
N PHE A 26 -11.58 23.77 2.09
CA PHE A 26 -10.13 23.61 1.94
C PHE A 26 -9.62 24.33 0.68
N TYR A 27 -10.36 24.20 -0.44
CA TYR A 27 -9.98 24.89 -1.68
C TYR A 27 -10.02 26.40 -1.51
N GLU A 28 -11.07 26.96 -0.91
CA GLU A 28 -11.17 28.42 -0.69
C GLU A 28 -10.07 28.94 0.25
N GLU A 29 -9.76 28.21 1.32
CA GLU A 29 -8.69 28.57 2.26
C GLU A 29 -7.31 28.59 1.60
N HIS A 30 -7.09 27.75 0.58
CA HIS A 30 -5.80 27.57 -0.09
C HIS A 30 -5.82 27.94 -1.58
N LYS A 31 -6.83 28.67 -2.03
CA LYS A 31 -7.11 28.94 -3.44
C LYS A 31 -5.91 29.46 -4.21
N ALA A 32 -5.21 30.43 -3.69
CA ALA A 32 -4.09 31.06 -4.39
C ALA A 32 -2.96 30.04 -4.71
N ILE A 33 -2.62 29.20 -3.74
CA ILE A 33 -1.58 28.17 -3.89
C ILE A 33 -2.05 27.07 -4.87
N ILE A 34 -3.29 26.61 -4.71
CA ILE A 34 -3.88 25.56 -5.54
C ILE A 34 -3.99 26.01 -6.98
N ASP A 35 -4.46 27.25 -7.24
CA ASP A 35 -4.62 27.75 -8.58
C ASP A 35 -3.27 28.00 -9.27
N ALA A 36 -2.27 28.53 -8.54
CA ALA A 36 -0.92 28.67 -9.06
C ALA A 36 -0.31 27.30 -9.44
N TRP A 37 -0.51 26.31 -8.59
CA TRP A 37 -0.05 24.94 -8.83
C TRP A 37 -0.77 24.28 -10.03
N ARG A 38 -2.08 24.40 -10.12
CA ARG A 38 -2.87 23.93 -11.26
C ARG A 38 -2.38 24.56 -12.58
N LYS A 39 -2.21 25.88 -12.58
CA LYS A 39 -1.73 26.63 -13.75
C LYS A 39 -0.33 26.17 -14.19
N ALA A 40 0.60 25.99 -13.23
CA ALA A 40 1.95 25.50 -13.52
C ALA A 40 1.95 24.11 -14.17
N HIS A 41 0.94 23.28 -13.91
CA HIS A 41 0.79 21.93 -14.44
C HIS A 41 -0.31 21.79 -15.50
N ARG A 42 -0.72 22.87 -16.15
CA ARG A 42 -1.76 22.89 -17.21
C ARG A 42 -3.04 22.17 -16.78
N ASP A 43 -3.52 22.45 -15.55
CA ASP A 43 -4.70 21.81 -14.94
C ASP A 43 -4.63 20.27 -14.96
N PHE A 44 -3.43 19.71 -14.97
CA PHE A 44 -3.17 18.26 -15.05
C PHE A 44 -3.80 17.56 -16.27
N LEU A 45 -4.09 18.30 -17.35
CA LEU A 45 -4.72 17.74 -18.55
C LEU A 45 -3.89 16.63 -19.19
N THR A 46 -2.56 16.67 -19.02
CA THR A 46 -1.64 15.63 -19.50
C THR A 46 -1.59 14.39 -18.62
N PHE A 47 -2.15 14.45 -17.39
CA PHE A 47 -2.18 13.30 -16.49
C PHE A 47 -3.39 12.40 -16.78
N PRO A 48 -3.24 11.07 -16.68
CA PRO A 48 -4.37 10.16 -16.68
C PRO A 48 -5.38 10.54 -15.60
N ALA A 49 -6.67 10.35 -15.85
CA ALA A 49 -7.72 10.69 -14.90
C ALA A 49 -7.49 10.09 -13.50
N SER A 50 -6.95 8.86 -13.44
CA SER A 50 -6.57 8.18 -12.20
C SER A 50 -5.44 8.87 -11.42
N ARG A 51 -4.69 9.79 -12.04
CA ARG A 51 -3.63 10.56 -11.38
C ARG A 51 -4.07 11.94 -10.93
N ARG A 52 -5.27 12.36 -11.28
CA ARG A 52 -5.84 13.66 -10.91
C ARG A 52 -6.56 13.64 -9.56
N LYS A 53 -6.72 12.48 -8.94
CA LYS A 53 -7.37 12.31 -7.65
C LYS A 53 -6.36 11.86 -6.60
N LEU A 54 -6.25 12.63 -5.51
CA LEU A 54 -5.48 12.29 -4.32
C LEU A 54 -6.45 12.07 -3.16
N GLU A 55 -6.41 10.88 -2.57
CA GLU A 55 -7.12 10.55 -1.34
C GLU A 55 -6.14 10.67 -0.17
N TRP A 56 -6.32 11.72 0.63
CA TRP A 56 -5.52 11.93 1.82
C TRP A 56 -6.11 11.17 3.00
N GLN A 57 -5.37 10.20 3.52
CA GLN A 57 -5.71 9.38 4.68
C GLN A 57 -4.59 9.41 5.74
N ALA A 58 -3.77 10.44 5.70
CA ALA A 58 -2.61 10.56 6.57
C ALA A 58 -2.86 11.47 7.78
N GLN A 59 -4.12 11.80 8.05
CA GLN A 59 -4.51 12.64 9.19
C GLN A 59 -3.70 13.95 9.24
N ASP A 60 -3.04 14.21 10.36
CA ASP A 60 -2.28 15.43 10.64
C ASP A 60 -0.84 15.38 10.10
N THR A 61 -0.50 14.40 9.26
CA THR A 61 0.81 14.32 8.61
C THR A 61 1.02 15.54 7.70
N ALA A 62 2.05 16.31 7.97
CA ALA A 62 2.29 17.59 7.28
C ALA A 62 2.88 17.42 5.86
N SER A 63 3.56 16.32 5.59
CA SER A 63 4.28 16.09 4.34
C SER A 63 3.79 14.84 3.62
N LEU A 64 3.66 14.94 2.30
CA LEU A 64 3.40 13.78 1.43
C LEU A 64 4.51 12.71 1.58
N TRP A 65 5.74 13.17 1.84
CA TRP A 65 6.89 12.27 2.01
C TRP A 65 6.90 11.54 3.35
N ASP A 66 6.07 11.93 4.30
CA ASP A 66 5.89 11.18 5.55
C ASP A 66 4.76 10.15 5.45
N THR A 67 4.35 9.80 4.23
CA THR A 67 3.25 8.89 3.95
C THR A 67 3.68 7.68 3.13
N VAL A 68 2.80 6.68 3.08
CA VAL A 68 2.81 5.63 2.07
C VAL A 68 1.82 5.99 0.98
N MET A 69 2.31 6.06 -0.26
CA MET A 69 1.49 6.38 -1.43
C MET A 69 1.21 5.12 -2.25
N HIS A 70 -0.05 4.92 -2.57
CA HIS A 70 -0.49 3.81 -3.40
C HIS A 70 -1.22 4.33 -4.64
N PHE A 71 -0.68 3.98 -5.82
CA PHE A 71 -1.28 4.33 -7.09
C PHE A 71 -2.30 3.28 -7.53
N ARG A 72 -3.55 3.70 -7.68
CA ARG A 72 -4.66 2.84 -8.07
C ARG A 72 -5.32 3.37 -9.34
N PRO A 73 -6.08 2.56 -10.07
CA PRO A 73 -6.91 3.06 -11.17
C PRO A 73 -7.86 4.18 -10.72
N SER A 74 -8.38 4.11 -9.49
CA SER A 74 -9.32 5.09 -8.93
C SER A 74 -8.67 6.35 -8.34
N GLY A 75 -7.34 6.46 -8.34
CA GLY A 75 -6.61 7.61 -7.79
C GLY A 75 -5.41 7.23 -6.95
N ILE A 76 -4.69 8.24 -6.49
CA ILE A 76 -3.56 8.10 -5.58
C ILE A 76 -4.09 8.15 -4.16
N ARG A 77 -3.69 7.21 -3.31
CA ARG A 77 -3.97 7.25 -1.88
C ARG A 77 -2.68 7.48 -1.12
N ALA A 78 -2.66 8.51 -0.28
CA ALA A 78 -1.60 8.78 0.70
C ALA A 78 -2.13 8.48 2.10
N LYS A 79 -1.41 7.71 2.88
CA LYS A 79 -1.79 7.31 4.24
C LYS A 79 -0.59 7.32 5.18
N ALA A 80 -0.84 7.39 6.48
CA ALA A 80 0.20 7.27 7.48
C ALA A 80 0.97 5.94 7.33
N PRO A 81 2.30 5.90 7.54
CA PRO A 81 3.14 4.73 7.29
C PRO A 81 3.05 3.68 8.40
N THR A 82 1.89 3.52 9.01
CA THR A 82 1.63 2.54 10.08
C THR A 82 1.34 1.14 9.55
N TYR A 83 0.89 1.03 8.32
CA TYR A 83 0.67 -0.24 7.59
C TYR A 83 0.66 0.02 6.09
N LEU A 84 0.95 -1.00 5.30
CA LEU A 84 0.87 -0.93 3.84
C LEU A 84 -0.51 -1.41 3.35
N PRO A 85 -1.00 -0.88 2.22
CA PRO A 85 -2.14 -1.48 1.52
C PRO A 85 -1.82 -2.91 1.12
N ALA A 86 -2.87 -3.74 0.96
CA ALA A 86 -2.71 -5.09 0.44
C ALA A 86 -1.90 -5.09 -0.87
N LEU A 87 -0.95 -5.99 -0.94
CA LEU A 87 -0.20 -6.22 -2.16
C LEU A 87 -1.13 -6.92 -3.17
N VAL A 88 -1.13 -6.42 -4.38
CA VAL A 88 -1.93 -6.98 -5.48
C VAL A 88 -1.03 -7.42 -6.62
N ALA A 89 -1.47 -8.38 -7.41
CA ALA A 89 -0.70 -9.02 -8.48
C ALA A 89 -0.47 -8.10 -9.70
N ILE A 90 0.07 -6.91 -9.44
CA ILE A 90 0.42 -5.93 -10.47
C ILE A 90 1.91 -5.58 -10.40
N THR A 91 2.41 -4.99 -11.46
CA THR A 91 3.82 -4.58 -11.58
C THR A 91 4.16 -3.31 -10.80
N GLN A 92 3.19 -2.71 -10.12
CA GLN A 92 3.37 -1.50 -9.34
C GLN A 92 3.16 -1.78 -7.86
N THR A 93 4.02 -1.21 -7.05
CA THR A 93 3.92 -1.29 -5.60
C THR A 93 3.81 0.10 -4.98
N SER A 94 3.55 0.15 -3.67
CA SER A 94 3.49 1.40 -2.92
C SER A 94 4.84 2.13 -2.92
N ILE A 95 4.77 3.45 -2.87
CA ILE A 95 5.93 4.31 -2.60
C ILE A 95 6.00 4.54 -1.09
N TYR A 96 7.12 4.23 -0.50
CA TYR A 96 7.45 4.57 0.87
C TYR A 96 8.05 5.97 0.90
N GLY A 97 7.26 6.95 1.27
CA GLY A 97 7.58 8.36 1.19
C GLY A 97 8.85 8.75 1.97
N PRO A 98 9.06 8.27 3.22
CA PRO A 98 10.27 8.61 3.99
C PRO A 98 11.58 8.23 3.30
N ARG A 99 11.55 7.23 2.43
CA ARG A 99 12.71 6.85 1.60
C ARG A 99 12.62 7.33 0.15
N ARG A 100 11.53 8.00 -0.23
CA ARG A 100 11.26 8.53 -1.58
C ARG A 100 11.41 7.49 -2.69
N ARG A 101 11.11 6.23 -2.41
CA ARG A 101 11.22 5.11 -3.35
C ARG A 101 10.09 4.12 -3.18
N ARG A 102 9.94 3.23 -4.16
CA ARG A 102 9.06 2.08 -4.03
C ARG A 102 9.62 1.09 -3.01
N ILE A 103 8.73 0.33 -2.36
CA ILE A 103 9.17 -0.85 -1.61
C ILE A 103 9.81 -1.85 -2.59
N THR A 104 10.86 -2.50 -2.16
CA THR A 104 11.55 -3.53 -2.97
C THR A 104 10.77 -4.85 -2.97
N PRO A 105 11.01 -5.78 -3.91
CA PRO A 105 10.42 -7.12 -3.87
C PRO A 105 10.69 -7.85 -2.56
N HIS A 106 11.89 -7.74 -2.02
CA HIS A 106 12.24 -8.35 -0.74
C HIS A 106 11.48 -7.73 0.44
N GLU A 107 11.32 -6.41 0.48
CA GLU A 107 10.47 -5.75 1.47
C GLU A 107 9.00 -6.21 1.33
N ALA A 108 8.51 -6.35 0.10
CA ALA A 108 7.18 -6.88 -0.14
C ALA A 108 7.03 -8.33 0.35
N ALA A 109 8.05 -9.18 0.13
CA ALA A 109 8.09 -10.54 0.64
C ALA A 109 8.05 -10.59 2.18
N ARG A 110 8.80 -9.68 2.84
CA ARG A 110 8.78 -9.54 4.30
C ARG A 110 7.40 -9.17 4.82
N LEU A 111 6.75 -8.22 4.16
CA LEU A 111 5.39 -7.81 4.51
C LEU A 111 4.36 -8.94 4.38
N GLN A 112 4.63 -9.92 3.51
CA GLN A 112 3.85 -11.15 3.42
C GLN A 112 4.23 -12.20 4.48
N GLY A 113 5.26 -11.94 5.29
CA GLY A 113 5.73 -12.88 6.31
C GLY A 113 6.66 -13.97 5.77
N LEU A 114 7.25 -13.78 4.58
CA LEU A 114 8.25 -14.71 4.05
C LEU A 114 9.59 -14.58 4.79
N SER A 115 10.33 -15.68 4.90
CA SER A 115 11.62 -15.75 5.59
C SER A 115 12.63 -14.72 5.07
N ARG A 116 13.57 -14.31 5.93
CA ARG A 116 14.69 -13.44 5.52
C ARG A 116 15.62 -14.11 4.51
N SER A 117 15.67 -15.43 4.50
CA SER A 117 16.43 -16.21 3.52
C SER A 117 15.72 -16.38 2.18
N PHE A 118 14.46 -15.93 2.07
CA PHE A 118 13.72 -16.04 0.82
C PHE A 118 14.31 -15.09 -0.23
N THR A 119 14.58 -15.60 -1.41
CA THR A 119 15.11 -14.87 -2.57
C THR A 119 14.20 -15.04 -3.78
N PHE A 120 14.33 -14.16 -4.73
CA PHE A 120 13.58 -14.20 -5.99
C PHE A 120 14.46 -14.61 -7.17
N ASP A 121 15.41 -15.45 -6.97
CA ASP A 121 16.38 -15.98 -7.93
C ASP A 121 16.26 -15.45 -9.38
N SER A 122 17.09 -14.47 -9.74
CA SER A 122 17.28 -13.96 -11.12
C SER A 122 16.05 -13.43 -11.87
N GLN A 123 14.87 -13.36 -11.24
CA GLN A 123 13.68 -12.84 -11.91
C GLN A 123 13.59 -11.31 -11.86
N ARG A 124 12.90 -10.75 -12.86
CA ARG A 124 12.64 -9.28 -12.90
C ARG A 124 11.73 -8.85 -11.75
N ASP A 125 11.95 -7.68 -11.19
CA ASP A 125 11.13 -7.08 -10.12
C ASP A 125 9.64 -7.14 -10.40
N ALA A 126 9.22 -6.88 -11.64
CA ALA A 126 7.81 -6.95 -12.06
C ALA A 126 7.20 -8.34 -11.83
N ALA A 127 7.96 -9.41 -12.08
CA ALA A 127 7.52 -10.78 -11.82
C ALA A 127 7.47 -11.05 -10.31
N SER A 128 8.45 -10.57 -9.56
CA SER A 128 8.50 -10.69 -8.10
C SER A 128 7.30 -9.99 -7.44
N TYR A 129 6.98 -8.76 -7.85
CA TYR A 129 5.79 -8.06 -7.34
C TYR A 129 4.49 -8.79 -7.65
N LYS A 130 4.36 -9.32 -8.87
CA LYS A 130 3.20 -10.10 -9.27
C LYS A 130 3.07 -11.37 -8.43
N GLN A 131 4.19 -12.07 -8.20
CA GLN A 131 4.24 -13.27 -7.38
C GLN A 131 3.83 -12.99 -5.94
N VAL A 132 4.41 -11.96 -5.31
CA VAL A 132 4.05 -11.56 -3.95
C VAL A 132 2.59 -11.11 -3.87
N GLY A 133 2.10 -10.38 -4.89
CA GLY A 133 0.71 -9.94 -4.94
C GLY A 133 -0.31 -11.06 -5.12
N ASN A 134 0.09 -12.22 -5.68
CA ASN A 134 -0.71 -13.44 -5.73
C ASN A 134 -0.63 -14.25 -4.42
N GLY A 135 0.36 -13.95 -3.58
CA GLY A 135 0.56 -14.63 -2.31
C GLY A 135 -0.44 -14.17 -1.23
N VAL A 136 -0.53 -14.97 -0.20
CA VAL A 136 -1.28 -14.66 1.01
C VAL A 136 -0.30 -14.35 2.14
N ALA A 137 -0.66 -13.44 3.04
CA ALA A 137 0.15 -13.18 4.24
C ALA A 137 0.29 -14.46 5.07
N VAL A 138 1.52 -14.93 5.25
CA VAL A 138 1.84 -16.21 5.89
C VAL A 138 1.24 -16.29 7.30
N GLY A 139 1.39 -15.22 8.11
CA GLY A 139 0.84 -15.19 9.45
C GLY A 139 -0.69 -15.27 9.49
N ALA A 140 -1.37 -14.61 8.55
CA ALA A 140 -2.82 -14.67 8.46
C ALA A 140 -3.31 -16.08 8.06
N ALA A 141 -2.68 -16.67 7.04
CA ALA A 141 -2.99 -18.03 6.60
C ALA A 141 -2.74 -19.05 7.71
N TRP A 142 -1.63 -18.93 8.43
CA TRP A 142 -1.30 -19.79 9.55
C TRP A 142 -2.31 -19.66 10.69
N HIS A 143 -2.69 -18.43 11.04
CA HIS A 143 -3.68 -18.21 12.10
C HIS A 143 -5.03 -18.87 11.78
N VAL A 144 -5.51 -18.69 10.55
CA VAL A 144 -6.75 -19.33 10.09
C VAL A 144 -6.60 -20.86 10.13
N PHE A 145 -5.53 -21.40 9.56
CA PHE A 145 -5.28 -22.84 9.55
C PHE A 145 -5.23 -23.43 10.96
N ARG A 146 -4.44 -22.82 11.86
CA ARG A 146 -4.33 -23.26 13.25
C ARG A 146 -5.67 -23.22 13.98
N THR A 147 -6.47 -22.19 13.73
CA THR A 147 -7.81 -22.06 14.34
C THR A 147 -8.74 -23.18 13.87
N HIS A 148 -8.71 -23.52 12.59
CA HIS A 148 -9.47 -24.64 12.05
C HIS A 148 -9.01 -25.97 12.67
N VAL A 149 -7.70 -26.23 12.71
CA VAL A 149 -7.17 -27.47 13.34
C VAL A 149 -7.55 -27.57 14.81
N ALA A 150 -7.55 -26.47 15.55
CA ALA A 150 -7.96 -26.46 16.95
C ALA A 150 -9.46 -26.74 17.11
N ARG A 151 -10.29 -26.19 16.23
CA ARG A 151 -11.75 -26.40 16.23
C ARG A 151 -12.11 -27.85 15.92
N ASP A 152 -11.52 -28.38 14.86
CA ASP A 152 -11.89 -29.66 14.27
C ASP A 152 -10.98 -30.82 14.75
N ARG A 153 -10.28 -30.63 15.87
CA ARG A 153 -9.24 -31.52 16.38
C ARG A 153 -9.68 -32.98 16.62
N ALA A 154 -10.97 -33.18 16.88
CA ALA A 154 -11.52 -34.52 17.09
C ALA A 154 -11.65 -35.34 15.80
N ASP A 155 -11.78 -34.65 14.67
CA ASP A 155 -12.01 -35.24 13.35
C ASP A 155 -10.72 -35.31 12.51
N LEU A 156 -9.61 -34.81 13.06
CA LEU A 156 -8.32 -34.73 12.36
C LEU A 156 -7.31 -35.74 12.90
N PRO A 157 -6.35 -36.19 12.06
CA PRO A 157 -5.29 -37.09 12.50
C PRO A 157 -4.52 -36.50 13.70
N PRO A 158 -4.32 -37.28 14.78
CA PRO A 158 -3.63 -36.77 15.99
C PRO A 158 -2.23 -36.22 15.73
N ALA A 159 -1.49 -36.78 14.76
CA ALA A 159 -0.17 -36.31 14.39
C ALA A 159 -0.21 -34.89 13.79
N LEU A 160 -1.21 -34.57 12.95
CA LEU A 160 -1.44 -33.23 12.40
C LEU A 160 -1.80 -32.24 13.50
N VAL A 161 -2.74 -32.61 14.36
CA VAL A 161 -3.17 -31.76 15.49
C VAL A 161 -1.97 -31.42 16.38
N LYS A 162 -1.21 -32.44 16.77
CA LYS A 162 0.00 -32.29 17.58
C LYS A 162 1.02 -31.36 16.91
N SER A 163 1.33 -31.61 15.63
CA SER A 163 2.29 -30.81 14.86
C SER A 163 1.89 -29.34 14.77
N VAL A 164 0.63 -29.05 14.51
CA VAL A 164 0.16 -27.66 14.29
C VAL A 164 -0.04 -26.92 15.62
N LEU A 165 -0.58 -27.56 16.63
CA LEU A 165 -0.90 -26.87 17.90
C LEU A 165 0.30 -26.75 18.84
N LEU A 166 1.28 -27.68 18.77
CA LEU A 166 2.52 -27.62 19.54
C LEU A 166 3.65 -26.87 18.85
N SER A 167 3.58 -26.63 17.55
CA SER A 167 4.51 -25.72 16.89
C SER A 167 4.26 -24.32 17.47
N GLY A 168 5.11 -23.93 18.43
CA GLY A 168 4.86 -22.79 19.32
C GLY A 168 4.75 -21.49 18.59
N ASP A 169 5.53 -21.25 17.57
CA ASP A 169 5.64 -19.93 16.99
C ASP A 169 4.85 -19.85 15.69
N ASN A 170 3.74 -19.17 15.82
CA ASN A 170 3.08 -18.57 14.71
C ASN A 170 4.14 -17.78 13.93
N PRO A 171 4.38 -18.03 12.63
CA PRO A 171 5.18 -17.15 11.79
C PRO A 171 4.38 -15.87 11.57
N THR A 172 4.07 -15.18 12.67
CA THR A 172 3.40 -13.91 12.63
C THR A 172 4.35 -12.85 12.15
N HIS A 173 3.79 -11.89 11.48
CA HIS A 173 4.50 -10.71 11.08
C HIS A 173 5.10 -9.91 12.26
N ASP A 174 4.76 -10.22 13.52
CA ASP A 174 5.35 -9.59 14.71
C ASP A 174 6.84 -9.90 14.88
N SER A 175 7.31 -11.00 14.26
CA SER A 175 8.74 -11.27 14.11
C SER A 175 9.35 -10.58 12.87
N VAL A 176 8.53 -9.99 12.02
CA VAL A 176 8.94 -9.22 10.85
C VAL A 176 8.99 -7.74 11.23
N ILE A 177 9.88 -7.39 12.14
CA ILE A 177 10.32 -6.01 12.24
C ILE A 177 11.02 -5.71 10.92
N LEU A 178 10.38 -4.89 10.11
CA LEU A 178 11.00 -4.32 8.93
C LEU A 178 12.15 -3.45 9.43
N ASP A 179 13.33 -4.01 9.45
CA ASP A 179 14.53 -3.23 9.58
C ASP A 179 14.77 -2.49 8.26
N ILE A 180 13.98 -1.43 8.08
CA ILE A 180 14.07 -0.54 6.91
C ILE A 180 15.35 0.28 6.99
N THR A 181 16.18 0.09 8.02
CA THR A 181 17.40 0.84 8.27
C THR A 181 18.60 0.30 7.50
N GLU A 182 18.59 -0.97 7.07
CA GLU A 182 19.69 -1.47 6.26
C GLU A 182 19.62 -0.95 4.82
N PRO A 183 20.69 -0.33 4.32
CA PRO A 183 20.77 0.05 2.92
C PRO A 183 20.76 -1.23 2.06
N SER A 184 19.76 -1.33 1.16
CA SER A 184 19.81 -2.35 0.11
C SER A 184 21.14 -2.23 -0.63
N PRO A 185 21.80 -3.34 -0.97
CA PRO A 185 23.00 -3.29 -1.79
C PRO A 185 22.69 -2.48 -3.05
N THR A 186 23.49 -1.47 -3.29
CA THR A 186 23.40 -0.56 -4.43
C THR A 186 23.32 -1.37 -5.72
N HIS A 187 22.16 -1.33 -6.36
CA HIS A 187 22.00 -1.79 -7.72
C HIS A 187 22.83 -0.84 -8.60
N GLN A 188 24.03 -1.28 -9.00
CA GLN A 188 24.83 -0.58 -9.99
C GLN A 188 24.03 -0.57 -11.28
N PRO A 189 23.84 0.58 -11.94
CA PRO A 189 23.24 0.59 -13.26
C PRO A 189 24.19 -0.16 -14.22
N GLU A 190 23.68 -1.19 -14.87
CA GLU A 190 24.35 -1.83 -16.00
C GLU A 190 24.70 -0.75 -17.01
N THR A 191 25.98 -0.49 -17.11
CA THR A 191 26.55 0.34 -18.18
C THR A 191 26.18 -0.31 -19.52
N ALA A 192 25.40 0.41 -20.33
CA ALA A 192 25.12 0.06 -21.69
C ALA A 192 26.43 -0.27 -22.40
N ARG A 193 26.65 -1.53 -22.75
CA ARG A 193 27.66 -1.91 -23.73
C ARG A 193 27.09 -1.57 -25.09
N SER A 194 27.60 -0.48 -25.63
CA SER A 194 27.56 -0.19 -27.06
C SER A 194 28.43 -1.19 -27.82
N ALA A 195 27.86 -1.88 -28.74
CA ALA A 195 28.49 -2.37 -29.97
C ALA A 195 27.38 -2.57 -31.03
#